data_22b6c4f69c9e1317f434ccdb724b6a45
#
_entry.id   22b6c4f69c9e1317f434ccdb724b6a45
#
_cell.length_a   1.000
_cell.length_b   1.000
_cell.length_c   1.000
_cell.angle_alpha   90.00
_cell.angle_beta   90.00
_cell.angle_gamma   90.00
#
_symmetry.space_group_name_H-M   'P 1'
#
loop_
_entity.id
_entity.type
_entity.pdbx_description
1 polymer ?
#
loop_
_entity_poly.entity_id
_entity_poly.type
_entity_poly.pdbx_seq_one_letter_code
_entity_poly.pdbx_strand_id
1 'polypeptide(L)'
;MKRWLEWVKANAMPLTTALCLAVFVVLTELLVMGAISSPMRVDWSEHLPALTAICLGCFLALAISLLAMLRLRERASNAEKALDSTNDGYWILSPTGAFIDVNQSYCRMMGYTRNEVMSMSIADFEAVARTDQIQAQIQGILKSGRQTFETRHRHRNGDWVDLEITATGVDGRYVVALLRNVSDRRLADRKIHHLAFFDELTGLPNRRLLQDRIEQALVSSSRGGCGGAIVFVDLDNFKLVNDSCGHAAGDALLVKVSECLRGCVRLGDTVARQGGDEFVLVLEGLSADPAQALLQAESIAEKCRRGLEQSFSVGASEFFVSASFGVALFFGSDSNFGVLLQRADTAMYQAKFGGRNRVVFFEPEMQRNLAARTQLESDLRHALSDKQLVLYLQPMVNSPGQLLGAEMLLRWQHPQRGLLTPRDFILAAEETGLILPIGAWVLESACRQLASWKDQASTRHLRLAVNVSALQFMQPDFVDRLRDLLVLGAFDPGNLTLELSERLVNKEPELVIAKVHQAQALGVSIAMDNFGAGLSSLTNLRRLPLRQLKIDQSFIHNLADDPNNMIVVQTIIAMAKALGLEVVAEGVESEANRAILEHNGCAAYQGYLFSRPLPLAEFEAKIRGGW
;
A
#
# COMPACT_ATOMS: atom_id res chain seq x y z
N MET A 1 35.46 -59.54 55.91
CA MET A 1 36.13 -58.22 55.68
C MET A 1 36.21 -57.81 54.22
N LYS A 2 36.75 -58.63 53.26
CA LYS A 2 36.80 -58.25 51.83
C LYS A 2 35.40 -58.02 51.22
N ARG A 3 34.38 -58.90 51.42
CA ARG A 3 33.03 -58.73 50.95
C ARG A 3 32.30 -57.51 51.52
N TRP A 4 32.63 -57.14 52.77
CA TRP A 4 32.08 -55.95 53.42
C TRP A 4 32.66 -54.65 52.82
N LEU A 5 33.97 -54.62 52.56
CA LEU A 5 34.67 -53.49 51.92
C LEU A 5 34.18 -53.29 50.48
N GLU A 6 33.89 -54.35 49.75
CA GLU A 6 33.27 -54.30 48.42
C GLU A 6 31.84 -53.77 48.48
N TRP A 7 31.05 -54.18 49.45
CA TRP A 7 29.70 -53.69 49.67
C TRP A 7 29.70 -52.20 50.09
N VAL A 8 30.62 -51.77 50.97
CA VAL A 8 30.80 -50.37 51.36
C VAL A 8 31.21 -49.50 50.16
N LYS A 9 32.10 -49.98 49.30
CA LYS A 9 32.49 -49.30 48.05
C LYS A 9 31.32 -49.22 47.05
N ALA A 10 30.57 -50.28 46.91
CA ALA A 10 29.41 -50.35 46.01
C ALA A 10 28.25 -49.41 46.45
N ASN A 11 28.14 -49.14 47.77
CA ASN A 11 27.11 -48.27 48.33
C ASN A 11 27.60 -46.86 48.63
N ALA A 12 28.82 -46.50 48.22
CA ALA A 12 29.41 -45.17 48.40
C ALA A 12 29.27 -44.61 49.84
N MET A 13 29.43 -45.49 50.86
CA MET A 13 29.33 -45.12 52.27
C MET A 13 30.54 -44.31 52.69
N PRO A 14 30.36 -43.16 53.40
CA PRO A 14 31.49 -42.43 54.00
C PRO A 14 32.31 -43.35 54.92
N LEU A 15 33.61 -43.15 54.88
CA LEU A 15 34.56 -43.99 55.66
C LEU A 15 34.23 -44.02 57.17
N THR A 16 33.71 -42.91 57.69
CA THR A 16 33.20 -42.74 59.05
C THR A 16 32.03 -43.62 59.41
N THR A 17 31.07 -43.75 58.49
CA THR A 17 29.84 -44.61 58.63
C THR A 17 30.23 -46.09 58.57
N ALA A 18 31.18 -46.43 57.71
CA ALA A 18 31.71 -47.79 57.61
C ALA A 18 32.53 -48.17 58.87
N LEU A 19 33.27 -47.26 59.41
CA LEU A 19 34.05 -47.43 60.66
C LEU A 19 33.12 -47.60 61.87
N CYS A 20 32.07 -46.78 61.99
CA CYS A 20 31.09 -46.89 63.07
C CYS A 20 30.33 -48.23 63.02
N LEU A 21 29.95 -48.72 61.81
CA LEU A 21 29.31 -49.99 61.65
C LEU A 21 30.26 -51.15 62.05
N ALA A 22 31.52 -51.08 61.65
CA ALA A 22 32.52 -52.09 62.01
C ALA A 22 32.78 -52.12 63.54
N VAL A 23 32.91 -50.96 64.21
CA VAL A 23 33.03 -50.87 65.63
C VAL A 23 31.81 -51.42 66.36
N PHE A 24 30.59 -51.12 65.86
CA PHE A 24 29.35 -51.66 66.42
C PHE A 24 29.26 -53.19 66.29
N VAL A 25 29.60 -53.75 65.14
CA VAL A 25 29.66 -55.23 64.96
C VAL A 25 30.69 -55.88 65.87
N VAL A 26 31.90 -55.31 65.98
CA VAL A 26 32.90 -55.86 66.84
C VAL A 26 32.52 -55.76 68.33
N LEU A 27 31.91 -54.65 68.76
CA LEU A 27 31.40 -54.50 70.12
C LEU A 27 30.25 -55.45 70.45
N THR A 28 29.37 -55.69 69.52
CA THR A 28 28.26 -56.67 69.70
C THR A 28 28.76 -58.08 69.70
N GLU A 29 29.77 -58.46 68.88
CA GLU A 29 30.42 -59.74 68.92
C GLU A 29 31.20 -59.94 70.25
N LEU A 30 31.94 -58.94 70.73
CA LEU A 30 32.62 -58.98 72.00
C LEU A 30 31.64 -59.12 73.18
N LEU A 31 30.52 -58.42 73.17
CA LEU A 31 29.49 -58.56 74.21
C LEU A 31 28.87 -59.95 74.20
N VAL A 32 28.58 -60.52 73.06
CA VAL A 32 28.00 -61.89 72.92
C VAL A 32 29.04 -62.93 73.31
N MET A 33 30.29 -62.80 72.86
CA MET A 33 31.36 -63.73 73.25
C MET A 33 31.73 -63.66 74.77
N GLY A 34 31.74 -62.45 75.29
CA GLY A 34 31.98 -62.23 76.71
C GLY A 34 30.91 -62.83 77.63
N ALA A 35 29.64 -62.81 77.13
CA ALA A 35 28.52 -63.46 77.84
C ALA A 35 28.53 -64.97 77.79
N ILE A 36 29.16 -65.60 76.78
CA ILE A 36 29.12 -67.06 76.52
C ILE A 36 30.36 -67.77 77.12
N SER A 37 31.52 -67.15 77.28
CA SER A 37 32.79 -67.79 77.49
C SER A 37 33.47 -67.54 78.82
N SER A 38 32.84 -66.91 79.82
CA SER A 38 33.52 -66.59 81.07
C SER A 38 32.92 -67.31 82.31
N PRO A 39 33.68 -68.22 83.01
CA PRO A 39 33.26 -68.84 84.27
C PRO A 39 33.50 -67.90 85.50
N MET A 40 34.08 -66.70 85.35
CA MET A 40 34.17 -65.74 86.39
C MET A 40 33.00 -64.78 86.38
N ARG A 41 32.41 -64.52 87.57
CA ARG A 41 31.40 -63.50 87.76
C ARG A 41 32.06 -62.14 87.55
N VAL A 42 32.10 -61.64 86.32
CA VAL A 42 32.38 -60.25 86.06
C VAL A 42 31.14 -59.46 86.46
N ASP A 43 31.31 -58.53 87.41
CA ASP A 43 30.26 -57.64 87.82
C ASP A 43 30.03 -56.59 86.66
N TRP A 44 29.13 -56.92 85.74
CA TRP A 44 28.81 -56.08 84.58
C TRP A 44 28.08 -54.79 84.97
N SER A 45 27.72 -54.62 86.27
CA SER A 45 26.98 -53.47 86.76
C SER A 45 27.75 -52.13 86.60
N GLU A 46 29.09 -52.18 86.75
CA GLU A 46 29.89 -50.96 86.54
C GLU A 46 30.21 -50.65 85.08
N HIS A 47 30.26 -51.63 84.17
CA HIS A 47 30.67 -51.40 82.79
C HIS A 47 29.51 -51.31 81.83
N LEU A 48 28.33 -51.81 82.16
CA LEU A 48 27.12 -51.82 81.33
C LEU A 48 26.65 -50.41 80.94
N PRO A 49 26.65 -49.40 81.81
CA PRO A 49 26.30 -48.02 81.48
C PRO A 49 27.22 -47.39 80.43
N ALA A 50 28.54 -47.64 80.56
CA ALA A 50 29.52 -47.11 79.63
C ALA A 50 29.40 -47.75 78.22
N LEU A 51 29.20 -49.04 78.15
CA LEU A 51 28.99 -49.78 76.90
C LEU A 51 27.71 -49.39 76.21
N THR A 52 26.62 -49.25 76.99
CA THR A 52 25.33 -48.75 76.41
C THR A 52 25.42 -47.34 75.88
N ALA A 53 26.16 -46.45 76.60
CA ALA A 53 26.42 -45.10 76.17
C ALA A 53 27.26 -45.04 74.87
N ILE A 54 28.29 -45.93 74.76
CA ILE A 54 29.11 -46.01 73.54
C ILE A 54 28.25 -46.59 72.35
N CYS A 55 27.46 -47.63 72.57
CA CYS A 55 26.60 -48.17 71.57
C CYS A 55 25.52 -47.19 71.13
N LEU A 56 24.90 -46.45 72.04
CA LEU A 56 23.94 -45.40 71.75
C LEU A 56 24.58 -44.25 70.97
N GLY A 57 25.83 -43.85 71.37
CA GLY A 57 26.59 -42.84 70.65
C GLY A 57 26.90 -43.26 69.18
N CYS A 58 27.36 -44.48 68.98
CA CYS A 58 27.60 -45.05 67.66
C CYS A 58 26.35 -45.14 66.85
N PHE A 59 25.22 -45.56 67.42
CA PHE A 59 23.94 -45.59 66.74
C PHE A 59 23.46 -44.21 66.36
N LEU A 60 23.57 -43.23 67.22
CA LEU A 60 23.22 -41.84 66.96
C LEU A 60 24.10 -41.24 65.86
N ALA A 61 25.38 -41.49 65.86
CA ALA A 61 26.31 -41.04 64.79
C ALA A 61 26.01 -41.69 63.47
N LEU A 62 25.65 -42.96 63.47
CA LEU A 62 25.22 -43.69 62.28
C LEU A 62 23.89 -43.11 61.70
N ALA A 63 22.94 -42.87 62.59
CA ALA A 63 21.64 -42.30 62.21
C ALA A 63 21.80 -40.86 61.66
N ILE A 64 22.63 -40.01 62.28
CA ILE A 64 22.91 -38.66 61.79
C ILE A 64 23.60 -38.70 60.43
N SER A 65 24.57 -39.61 60.25
CA SER A 65 25.27 -39.77 58.96
C SER A 65 24.34 -40.25 57.87
N LEU A 66 23.43 -41.21 58.16
CA LEU A 66 22.44 -41.71 57.22
C LEU A 66 21.43 -40.61 56.85
N LEU A 67 20.94 -39.86 57.82
CA LEU A 67 20.03 -38.73 57.61
C LEU A 67 20.70 -37.62 56.77
N ALA A 68 21.96 -37.33 57.04
CA ALA A 68 22.70 -36.37 56.24
C ALA A 68 22.87 -36.84 54.77
N MET A 69 23.17 -38.12 54.59
CA MET A 69 23.31 -38.72 53.28
C MET A 69 21.96 -38.72 52.50
N LEU A 70 20.86 -39.09 53.18
CA LEU A 70 19.53 -39.04 52.59
C LEU A 70 19.14 -37.61 52.20
N ARG A 71 19.41 -36.62 53.06
CA ARG A 71 19.16 -35.19 52.76
C ARG A 71 20.01 -34.66 51.59
N LEU A 72 21.28 -35.07 51.53
CA LEU A 72 22.13 -34.71 50.38
C LEU A 72 21.64 -35.34 49.09
N ARG A 73 21.20 -36.58 49.13
CA ARG A 73 20.65 -37.31 47.98
C ARG A 73 19.32 -36.72 47.53
N GLU A 74 18.46 -36.33 48.47
CA GLU A 74 17.21 -35.63 48.20
C GLU A 74 17.43 -34.24 47.59
N ARG A 75 18.39 -33.47 48.12
CA ARG A 75 18.77 -32.16 47.55
C ARG A 75 19.34 -32.30 46.13
N ALA A 76 20.19 -33.29 45.88
CA ALA A 76 20.73 -33.54 44.56
C ALA A 76 19.62 -33.93 43.57
N SER A 77 18.71 -34.83 43.97
CA SER A 77 17.55 -35.26 43.16
C SER A 77 16.59 -34.08 42.88
N ASN A 78 16.35 -33.24 43.88
CA ASN A 78 15.49 -32.08 43.72
C ASN A 78 16.13 -31.00 42.82
N ALA A 79 17.45 -30.83 42.88
CA ALA A 79 18.19 -29.94 41.97
C ALA A 79 18.15 -30.46 40.53
N GLU A 80 18.31 -31.76 40.31
CA GLU A 80 18.22 -32.40 39.01
C GLU A 80 16.80 -32.29 38.42
N LYS A 81 15.75 -32.55 39.23
CA LYS A 81 14.36 -32.36 38.84
C LYS A 81 14.05 -30.87 38.53
N ALA A 82 14.59 -29.94 39.28
CA ALA A 82 14.41 -28.52 39.03
C ALA A 82 15.03 -28.11 37.68
N LEU A 83 16.23 -28.60 37.37
CA LEU A 83 16.90 -28.37 36.08
C LEU A 83 16.15 -29.04 34.91
N ASP A 84 15.61 -30.23 35.12
CA ASP A 84 14.81 -30.92 34.08
C ASP A 84 13.41 -30.33 33.90
N SER A 85 12.87 -29.65 34.91
CA SER A 85 11.58 -28.93 34.82
C SER A 85 11.67 -27.63 34.04
N THR A 86 12.85 -27.08 33.87
CA THR A 86 13.10 -25.96 32.96
C THR A 86 13.34 -26.48 31.55
N ASN A 87 12.93 -25.73 30.53
CA ASN A 87 13.26 -26.05 29.15
C ASN A 87 14.74 -25.76 28.82
N ASP A 88 15.53 -25.29 29.78
CA ASP A 88 16.92 -24.96 29.57
C ASP A 88 17.78 -26.25 29.58
N GLY A 89 18.67 -26.36 28.60
CA GLY A 89 19.68 -27.42 28.57
C GLY A 89 20.73 -27.22 29.64
N TYR A 90 21.33 -28.33 30.11
CA TYR A 90 22.44 -28.33 31.05
C TYR A 90 23.45 -29.39 30.62
N TRP A 91 24.72 -29.05 30.67
CA TRP A 91 25.79 -30.02 30.51
C TRP A 91 27.05 -29.66 31.34
N ILE A 92 27.86 -30.70 31.61
CA ILE A 92 29.21 -30.58 32.19
C ILE A 92 30.21 -31.11 31.17
N LEU A 93 31.24 -30.32 30.89
CA LEU A 93 32.31 -30.72 29.99
C LEU A 93 33.63 -30.89 30.77
N SER A 94 34.44 -31.86 30.31
CA SER A 94 35.84 -31.97 30.65
C SER A 94 36.66 -30.82 30.01
N PRO A 95 37.92 -30.58 30.47
CA PRO A 95 38.80 -29.63 29.82
C PRO A 95 39.11 -29.92 28.34
N THR A 96 38.85 -31.14 27.89
CA THR A 96 39.00 -31.58 26.49
C THR A 96 37.73 -31.44 25.66
N GLY A 97 36.61 -30.98 26.24
CA GLY A 97 35.33 -30.80 25.57
C GLY A 97 34.48 -32.05 25.50
N ALA A 98 34.84 -33.16 26.18
CA ALA A 98 34.00 -34.35 26.28
C ALA A 98 32.90 -34.12 27.32
N PHE A 99 31.69 -34.63 27.05
CA PHE A 99 30.57 -34.56 27.98
C PHE A 99 30.82 -35.47 29.22
N ILE A 100 30.68 -34.90 30.39
CA ILE A 100 30.72 -35.59 31.69
C ILE A 100 29.31 -35.84 32.17
N ASP A 101 28.41 -34.90 31.92
CA ASP A 101 26.99 -34.97 32.25
C ASP A 101 26.14 -34.10 31.36
N VAL A 102 24.86 -34.44 31.19
CA VAL A 102 23.89 -33.72 30.35
C VAL A 102 22.46 -34.01 30.83
N ASN A 103 21.60 -32.98 30.88
CA ASN A 103 20.20 -33.21 31.25
C ASN A 103 19.36 -33.66 30.08
N GLN A 104 18.14 -34.13 30.40
CA GLN A 104 17.17 -34.59 29.40
C GLN A 104 16.68 -33.44 28.49
N SER A 105 16.64 -32.20 28.98
CA SER A 105 16.25 -31.03 28.21
C SER A 105 17.20 -30.74 27.04
N TYR A 106 18.53 -30.82 27.28
CA TYR A 106 19.51 -30.68 26.20
C TYR A 106 19.39 -31.83 25.16
N CYS A 107 19.21 -33.07 25.66
CA CYS A 107 19.03 -34.21 24.78
C CYS A 107 17.80 -34.04 23.86
N ARG A 108 16.67 -33.59 24.41
CA ARG A 108 15.45 -33.27 23.62
C ARG A 108 15.69 -32.14 22.65
N MET A 109 16.39 -31.09 23.09
CA MET A 109 16.69 -29.89 22.30
C MET A 109 17.54 -30.22 21.07
N MET A 110 18.46 -31.21 21.20
CA MET A 110 19.37 -31.61 20.11
C MET A 110 18.90 -32.84 19.33
N GLY A 111 17.86 -33.54 19.82
CA GLY A 111 17.32 -34.73 19.16
C GLY A 111 18.13 -36.03 19.37
N TYR A 112 19.05 -36.05 20.34
CA TYR A 112 19.90 -37.18 20.67
C TYR A 112 19.49 -37.81 22.01
N THR A 113 19.78 -39.10 22.17
CA THR A 113 19.66 -39.78 23.46
C THR A 113 20.87 -39.36 24.35
N ARG A 114 20.70 -39.47 25.68
CA ARG A 114 21.78 -39.18 26.63
C ARG A 114 23.05 -40.02 26.33
N ASN A 115 22.88 -41.32 26.01
CA ASN A 115 24.01 -42.19 25.70
C ASN A 115 24.77 -41.78 24.44
N GLU A 116 24.05 -41.30 23.40
CA GLU A 116 24.65 -40.78 22.18
C GLU A 116 25.46 -39.51 22.53
N VAL A 117 24.87 -38.50 23.24
CA VAL A 117 25.55 -37.27 23.61
C VAL A 117 26.80 -37.56 24.45
N MET A 118 26.70 -38.49 25.41
CA MET A 118 27.86 -38.84 26.29
C MET A 118 29.01 -39.51 25.53
N SER A 119 28.75 -40.06 24.32
CA SER A 119 29.78 -40.63 23.45
C SER A 119 30.40 -39.61 22.47
N MET A 120 29.87 -38.36 22.43
CA MET A 120 30.27 -37.28 21.54
C MET A 120 31.09 -36.23 22.29
N SER A 121 31.61 -35.26 21.58
CA SER A 121 32.23 -34.07 22.11
C SER A 121 31.43 -32.83 21.75
N ILE A 122 31.66 -31.71 22.45
CA ILE A 122 30.98 -30.45 22.12
C ILE A 122 31.29 -29.97 20.69
N ALA A 123 32.46 -30.34 20.15
CA ALA A 123 32.87 -29.99 18.79
C ALA A 123 31.98 -30.67 17.71
N ASP A 124 31.32 -31.78 18.05
CA ASP A 124 30.42 -32.46 17.12
C ASP A 124 29.09 -31.72 16.93
N PHE A 125 28.73 -30.85 17.88
CA PHE A 125 27.51 -30.03 17.86
C PHE A 125 27.77 -28.60 17.35
N GLU A 126 28.98 -28.07 17.53
CA GLU A 126 29.28 -26.67 17.25
C GLU A 126 29.36 -26.40 15.75
N ALA A 127 28.68 -25.33 15.30
CA ALA A 127 28.57 -24.97 13.89
C ALA A 127 29.51 -23.84 13.49
N VAL A 128 29.85 -22.97 14.44
CA VAL A 128 30.46 -21.66 14.15
C VAL A 128 31.95 -21.68 14.40
N ALA A 129 32.39 -22.39 15.47
CA ALA A 129 33.77 -22.40 15.90
C ALA A 129 34.53 -23.68 15.48
N ARG A 130 35.81 -23.53 15.11
CA ARG A 130 36.70 -24.67 14.84
C ARG A 130 37.11 -25.33 16.13
N THR A 131 37.51 -26.59 16.07
CA THR A 131 37.88 -27.40 17.25
C THR A 131 38.97 -26.73 18.12
N ASP A 132 39.96 -26.08 17.51
CA ASP A 132 41.00 -25.31 18.16
C ASP A 132 40.44 -24.07 18.92
N GLN A 133 39.46 -23.39 18.37
CA GLN A 133 38.79 -22.25 18.99
C GLN A 133 37.91 -22.67 20.16
N ILE A 134 37.18 -23.80 20.02
CA ILE A 134 36.36 -24.39 21.10
C ILE A 134 37.26 -24.73 22.29
N GLN A 135 38.43 -25.35 22.04
CA GLN A 135 39.37 -25.72 23.08
C GLN A 135 39.95 -24.49 23.78
N ALA A 136 40.32 -23.46 23.02
CA ALA A 136 40.78 -22.18 23.58
C ALA A 136 39.70 -21.50 24.44
N GLN A 137 38.41 -21.58 24.01
CA GLN A 137 37.28 -21.03 24.75
C GLN A 137 37.04 -21.77 26.06
N ILE A 138 37.07 -23.11 26.06
CA ILE A 138 36.96 -23.94 27.27
C ILE A 138 38.08 -23.56 28.25
N GLN A 139 39.33 -23.45 27.78
CA GLN A 139 40.46 -23.04 28.62
C GLN A 139 40.31 -21.60 29.16
N GLY A 140 39.74 -20.71 28.35
CA GLY A 140 39.41 -19.35 28.76
C GLY A 140 38.39 -19.33 29.90
N ILE A 141 37.30 -20.12 29.78
CA ILE A 141 36.25 -20.23 30.81
C ILE A 141 36.78 -20.80 32.11
N LEU A 142 37.64 -21.84 32.03
CA LEU A 142 38.28 -22.43 33.21
C LEU A 142 39.17 -21.43 33.97
N LYS A 143 39.77 -20.45 33.28
CA LYS A 143 40.60 -19.40 33.84
C LYS A 143 39.83 -18.17 34.32
N SER A 144 38.83 -17.71 33.52
CA SER A 144 38.06 -16.49 33.77
C SER A 144 36.86 -16.66 34.71
N GLY A 145 36.47 -17.91 34.97
CA GLY A 145 35.39 -18.28 35.89
C GLY A 145 34.02 -18.34 35.23
N ARG A 146 33.56 -17.34 34.50
CA ARG A 146 32.20 -17.33 33.86
C ARG A 146 32.23 -16.58 32.55
N GLN A 147 31.49 -17.11 31.56
CA GLN A 147 31.27 -16.45 30.25
C GLN A 147 29.88 -16.73 29.76
N THR A 148 29.22 -15.72 29.14
CA THR A 148 27.96 -15.87 28.40
C THR A 148 28.22 -15.53 26.95
N PHE A 149 27.76 -16.38 26.05
CA PHE A 149 27.92 -16.21 24.59
C PHE A 149 26.80 -16.91 23.84
N GLU A 150 26.58 -16.51 22.60
CA GLU A 150 25.64 -17.15 21.71
C GLU A 150 26.39 -17.99 20.67
N THR A 151 25.83 -19.17 20.35
CA THR A 151 26.35 -20.07 19.33
C THR A 151 25.25 -20.87 18.68
N ARG A 152 25.60 -21.73 17.71
CA ARG A 152 24.66 -22.65 17.03
C ARG A 152 25.13 -24.08 17.19
N HIS A 153 24.23 -24.91 17.68
CA HIS A 153 24.45 -26.33 17.68
C HIS A 153 23.64 -27.01 16.57
N ARG A 154 24.21 -28.10 16.06
CA ARG A 154 23.58 -28.91 15.02
C ARG A 154 22.66 -29.94 15.63
N HIS A 155 21.37 -29.87 15.32
CA HIS A 155 20.38 -30.87 15.68
C HIS A 155 20.59 -32.16 14.85
N ARG A 156 20.13 -33.31 15.36
CA ARG A 156 20.26 -34.62 14.70
C ARG A 156 19.68 -34.68 13.27
N ASN A 157 18.59 -33.93 12.99
CA ASN A 157 17.97 -33.84 11.67
C ASN A 157 18.72 -32.96 10.67
N GLY A 158 19.83 -32.33 11.12
CA GLY A 158 20.64 -31.43 10.32
C GLY A 158 20.34 -29.94 10.48
N ASP A 159 19.26 -29.57 11.16
CA ASP A 159 18.89 -28.16 11.43
C ASP A 159 19.82 -27.51 12.46
N TRP A 160 19.81 -26.18 12.49
CA TRP A 160 20.58 -25.38 13.43
C TRP A 160 19.69 -24.87 14.56
N VAL A 161 20.15 -25.04 15.80
CA VAL A 161 19.50 -24.49 16.99
C VAL A 161 20.36 -23.33 17.52
N ASP A 162 19.79 -22.12 17.59
CA ASP A 162 20.44 -20.95 18.17
C ASP A 162 20.38 -21.07 19.71
N LEU A 163 21.54 -21.04 20.36
CA LEU A 163 21.69 -21.21 21.81
C LEU A 163 22.39 -20.01 22.44
N GLU A 164 21.84 -19.55 23.56
CA GLU A 164 22.54 -18.70 24.50
C GLU A 164 23.14 -19.59 25.60
N ILE A 165 24.45 -19.60 25.74
CA ILE A 165 25.18 -20.46 26.67
C ILE A 165 25.80 -19.61 27.77
N THR A 166 25.46 -19.92 29.02
CA THR A 166 26.17 -19.39 30.18
C THR A 166 27.00 -20.51 30.78
N ALA A 167 28.31 -20.43 30.56
CA ALA A 167 29.28 -21.43 31.01
C ALA A 167 30.14 -20.91 32.17
N THR A 168 30.39 -21.78 33.14
CA THR A 168 31.15 -21.46 34.34
C THR A 168 32.22 -22.53 34.59
N GLY A 169 33.47 -22.13 34.80
CA GLY A 169 34.55 -23.01 35.18
C GLY A 169 34.47 -23.35 36.69
N VAL A 170 34.51 -24.62 37.01
CA VAL A 170 34.46 -25.14 38.39
C VAL A 170 35.75 -25.86 38.71
N ASP A 171 36.42 -25.41 39.76
CA ASP A 171 37.67 -25.95 40.32
C ASP A 171 38.82 -26.14 39.30
N GLY A 172 38.76 -25.41 38.15
CA GLY A 172 39.72 -25.58 37.05
C GLY A 172 39.67 -26.95 36.37
N ARG A 173 38.64 -27.78 36.67
CA ARG A 173 38.53 -29.17 36.23
C ARG A 173 37.36 -29.45 35.26
N TYR A 174 36.30 -28.66 35.34
CA TYR A 174 35.14 -28.84 34.49
C TYR A 174 34.52 -27.51 34.10
N VAL A 175 33.81 -27.49 32.99
CA VAL A 175 32.91 -26.40 32.59
C VAL A 175 31.48 -26.85 32.77
N VAL A 176 30.71 -26.10 33.55
CA VAL A 176 29.28 -26.29 33.73
C VAL A 176 28.56 -25.23 32.91
N ALA A 177 27.60 -25.60 32.09
CA ALA A 177 26.83 -24.63 31.31
C ALA A 177 25.31 -24.85 31.39
N LEU A 178 24.61 -23.73 31.37
CA LEU A 178 23.17 -23.62 31.11
C LEU A 178 22.99 -23.12 29.72
N LEU A 179 22.08 -23.75 28.98
CA LEU A 179 21.82 -23.49 27.57
C LEU A 179 20.35 -23.15 27.37
N ARG A 180 20.10 -21.99 26.81
CA ARG A 180 18.75 -21.56 26.46
C ARG A 180 18.59 -21.57 24.95
N ASN A 181 17.54 -22.22 24.45
CA ASN A 181 17.16 -22.13 23.05
C ASN A 181 16.53 -20.75 22.80
N VAL A 182 17.15 -19.96 21.91
CA VAL A 182 16.71 -18.62 21.52
C VAL A 182 16.21 -18.54 20.08
N SER A 183 16.04 -19.70 19.41
CA SER A 183 15.64 -19.78 18.01
C SER A 183 14.28 -19.13 17.78
N ASP A 184 13.26 -19.45 18.57
CA ASP A 184 11.91 -18.87 18.45
C ASP A 184 11.93 -17.36 18.73
N ARG A 185 12.70 -16.92 19.73
CA ARG A 185 12.85 -15.50 20.03
C ARG A 185 13.50 -14.75 18.86
N ARG A 186 14.58 -15.31 18.30
CA ARG A 186 15.24 -14.71 17.11
C ARG A 186 14.36 -14.68 15.89
N LEU A 187 13.56 -15.73 15.64
CA LEU A 187 12.57 -15.76 14.57
C LEU A 187 11.49 -14.70 14.80
N ALA A 188 10.98 -14.58 16.02
CA ALA A 188 10.01 -13.54 16.38
C ALA A 188 10.60 -12.14 16.22
N ASP A 189 11.82 -11.90 16.71
CA ASP A 189 12.50 -10.61 16.57
C ASP A 189 12.75 -10.24 15.11
N ARG A 190 13.17 -11.20 14.27
CA ARG A 190 13.32 -10.99 12.82
C ARG A 190 11.96 -10.69 12.16
N LYS A 191 10.91 -11.40 12.56
CA LYS A 191 9.57 -11.17 12.03
C LYS A 191 9.03 -9.80 12.46
N ILE A 192 9.24 -9.42 13.72
CA ILE A 192 8.89 -8.09 14.23
C ILE A 192 9.64 -6.99 13.45
N HIS A 193 10.95 -7.19 13.24
CA HIS A 193 11.76 -6.26 12.46
C HIS A 193 11.26 -6.17 11.01
N HIS A 194 10.94 -7.30 10.39
CA HIS A 194 10.42 -7.32 9.02
C HIS A 194 9.08 -6.60 8.94
N LEU A 195 8.13 -6.88 9.86
CA LEU A 195 6.84 -6.20 9.93
C LEU A 195 6.95 -4.70 10.21
N ALA A 196 7.96 -4.29 11.00
CA ALA A 196 8.17 -2.88 11.33
C ALA A 196 8.69 -2.05 10.15
N PHE A 197 9.40 -2.64 9.18
CA PHE A 197 10.14 -1.92 8.15
C PHE A 197 9.80 -2.31 6.70
N PHE A 198 9.09 -3.42 6.49
CA PHE A 198 8.75 -3.90 5.15
C PHE A 198 7.25 -4.11 4.99
N ASP A 199 6.75 -3.98 3.79
CA ASP A 199 5.38 -4.30 3.38
C ASP A 199 5.22 -5.81 3.24
N GLU A 200 4.23 -6.41 3.90
CA GLU A 200 4.04 -7.87 3.92
C GLU A 200 3.70 -8.46 2.56
N LEU A 201 3.01 -7.72 1.71
CA LEU A 201 2.58 -8.21 0.41
C LEU A 201 3.72 -8.22 -0.60
N THR A 202 4.44 -7.11 -0.72
CA THR A 202 5.43 -6.89 -1.78
C THR A 202 6.87 -7.13 -1.34
N GLY A 203 7.12 -7.18 -0.03
CA GLY A 203 8.47 -7.26 0.55
C GLY A 203 9.31 -6.00 0.32
N LEU A 204 8.73 -4.92 -0.17
CA LEU A 204 9.39 -3.62 -0.31
C LEU A 204 9.50 -2.90 1.05
N PRO A 205 10.42 -1.96 1.21
CA PRO A 205 10.38 -0.98 2.28
C PRO A 205 9.00 -0.38 2.47
N ASN A 206 8.51 -0.37 3.73
CA ASN A 206 7.27 0.29 4.07
C ASN A 206 7.50 1.81 4.31
N ARG A 207 6.43 2.55 4.65
CA ARG A 207 6.48 3.99 4.90
C ARG A 207 7.54 4.39 5.95
N ARG A 208 7.77 3.54 6.97
CA ARG A 208 8.72 3.83 8.03
C ARG A 208 10.17 3.72 7.55
N LEU A 209 10.49 2.66 6.81
CA LEU A 209 11.82 2.50 6.23
C LEU A 209 12.06 3.50 5.12
N LEU A 210 11.02 3.86 4.34
CA LEU A 210 11.09 4.93 3.33
C LEU A 210 11.52 6.25 3.95
N GLN A 211 10.93 6.63 5.10
CA GLN A 211 11.31 7.85 5.81
C GLN A 211 12.78 7.86 6.18
N ASP A 212 13.27 6.77 6.78
CA ASP A 212 14.69 6.63 7.13
C ASP A 212 15.60 6.76 5.91
N ARG A 213 15.23 6.13 4.79
CA ARG A 213 15.98 6.22 3.53
C ARG A 213 16.03 7.63 2.95
N ILE A 214 14.93 8.35 2.97
CA ILE A 214 14.89 9.75 2.49
C ILE A 214 15.74 10.64 3.40
N GLU A 215 15.67 10.48 4.72
CA GLU A 215 16.50 11.24 5.67
C GLU A 215 17.99 10.95 5.46
N GLN A 216 18.37 9.69 5.21
CA GLN A 216 19.73 9.30 4.86
C GLN A 216 20.19 9.90 3.53
N ALA A 217 19.33 9.88 2.50
CA ALA A 217 19.60 10.45 1.19
C ALA A 217 19.83 11.96 1.27
N LEU A 218 19.05 12.69 2.08
CA LEU A 218 19.22 14.12 2.32
C LEU A 218 20.57 14.43 2.99
N VAL A 219 20.95 13.65 4.00
CA VAL A 219 22.25 13.79 4.66
C VAL A 219 23.40 13.49 3.68
N SER A 220 23.26 12.47 2.86
CA SER A 220 24.24 12.09 1.85
C SER A 220 24.39 13.18 0.78
N SER A 221 23.28 13.71 0.28
CA SER A 221 23.23 14.82 -0.68
C SER A 221 23.92 16.08 -0.13
N SER A 222 23.66 16.42 1.14
CA SER A 222 24.28 17.56 1.81
C SER A 222 25.79 17.43 1.95
N ARG A 223 26.30 16.22 2.19
CA ARG A 223 27.74 15.97 2.35
C ARG A 223 28.46 15.79 1.02
N GLY A 224 27.83 15.10 0.09
CA GLY A 224 28.44 14.73 -1.21
C GLY A 224 28.23 15.77 -2.32
N GLY A 225 27.39 16.78 -2.11
CA GLY A 225 27.04 17.78 -3.12
C GLY A 225 26.26 17.22 -4.31
N CYS A 226 25.83 15.95 -4.27
CA CYS A 226 25.04 15.31 -5.32
C CYS A 226 23.55 15.59 -5.13
N GLY A 227 22.79 15.67 -6.23
CA GLY A 227 21.34 15.72 -6.20
C GLY A 227 20.69 14.39 -5.91
N GLY A 228 19.40 14.41 -5.59
CA GLY A 228 18.54 13.24 -5.52
C GLY A 228 17.12 13.56 -5.95
N ALA A 229 16.28 12.55 -6.09
CA ALA A 229 14.87 12.73 -6.43
C ALA A 229 13.97 11.77 -5.66
N ILE A 230 12.79 12.25 -5.29
CA ILE A 230 11.67 11.42 -4.86
C ILE A 230 10.72 11.29 -6.04
N VAL A 231 10.35 10.04 -6.36
CA VAL A 231 9.36 9.75 -7.40
C VAL A 231 8.16 9.09 -6.74
N PHE A 232 7.04 9.75 -6.71
CA PHE A 232 5.76 9.20 -6.26
C PHE A 232 5.06 8.54 -7.44
N VAL A 233 4.58 7.32 -7.26
CA VAL A 233 3.97 6.50 -8.31
C VAL A 233 2.63 5.98 -7.81
N ASP A 234 1.60 6.14 -8.61
CA ASP A 234 0.26 5.64 -8.33
C ASP A 234 -0.31 4.92 -9.57
N LEU A 235 -0.88 3.74 -9.36
CA LEU A 235 -1.41 2.92 -10.44
C LEU A 235 -2.76 3.46 -10.92
N ASP A 236 -2.83 3.79 -12.20
CA ASP A 236 -4.05 4.33 -12.80
C ASP A 236 -5.17 3.29 -12.80
N ASN A 237 -6.33 3.67 -12.25
CA ASN A 237 -7.56 2.86 -12.24
C ASN A 237 -7.41 1.48 -11.53
N PHE A 238 -6.47 1.31 -10.60
CA PHE A 238 -6.25 0.05 -9.87
C PHE A 238 -7.54 -0.46 -9.18
N LYS A 239 -8.40 0.45 -8.70
CA LYS A 239 -9.69 0.11 -8.13
C LYS A 239 -10.56 -0.73 -9.08
N LEU A 240 -10.55 -0.44 -10.39
CA LEU A 240 -11.31 -1.22 -11.37
C LEU A 240 -10.83 -2.69 -11.46
N VAL A 241 -9.53 -2.93 -11.25
CA VAL A 241 -8.99 -4.29 -11.21
C VAL A 241 -9.54 -5.04 -10.00
N ASN A 242 -9.54 -4.39 -8.82
CA ASN A 242 -10.12 -4.97 -7.61
C ASN A 242 -11.62 -5.24 -7.74
N ASP A 243 -12.37 -4.28 -8.29
CA ASP A 243 -13.82 -4.38 -8.44
C ASP A 243 -14.23 -5.45 -9.47
N SER A 244 -13.40 -5.66 -10.51
CA SER A 244 -13.71 -6.61 -11.60
C SER A 244 -13.21 -8.04 -11.33
N CYS A 245 -12.04 -8.20 -10.67
CA CYS A 245 -11.34 -9.49 -10.54
C CYS A 245 -11.06 -9.89 -9.08
N GLY A 246 -11.46 -9.04 -8.12
CA GLY A 246 -11.29 -9.28 -6.69
C GLY A 246 -9.90 -8.89 -6.16
N HIS A 247 -9.81 -8.71 -4.84
CA HIS A 247 -8.59 -8.25 -4.15
C HIS A 247 -7.38 -9.15 -4.35
N ALA A 248 -7.58 -10.48 -4.47
CA ALA A 248 -6.48 -11.42 -4.70
C ALA A 248 -5.75 -11.18 -6.04
N ALA A 249 -6.49 -10.77 -7.08
CA ALA A 249 -5.89 -10.40 -8.36
C ALA A 249 -5.14 -9.07 -8.27
N GLY A 250 -5.70 -8.09 -7.55
CA GLY A 250 -5.03 -6.83 -7.26
C GLY A 250 -3.74 -7.01 -6.47
N ASP A 251 -3.73 -7.86 -5.44
CA ASP A 251 -2.55 -8.18 -4.64
C ASP A 251 -1.44 -8.81 -5.50
N ALA A 252 -1.79 -9.78 -6.34
CA ALA A 252 -0.83 -10.40 -7.25
C ALA A 252 -0.27 -9.40 -8.29
N LEU A 253 -1.09 -8.47 -8.76
CA LEU A 253 -0.66 -7.39 -9.64
C LEU A 253 0.32 -6.45 -8.93
N LEU A 254 0.05 -6.06 -7.67
CA LEU A 254 0.95 -5.21 -6.87
C LEU A 254 2.33 -5.85 -6.67
N VAL A 255 2.39 -7.17 -6.47
CA VAL A 255 3.66 -7.91 -6.41
C VAL A 255 4.43 -7.79 -7.73
N LYS A 256 3.75 -8.00 -8.87
CA LYS A 256 4.38 -7.87 -10.20
C LYS A 256 4.87 -6.46 -10.50
N VAL A 257 4.07 -5.45 -10.15
CA VAL A 257 4.46 -4.04 -10.26
C VAL A 257 5.71 -3.75 -9.43
N SER A 258 5.75 -4.27 -8.19
CA SER A 258 6.91 -4.10 -7.31
C SER A 258 8.20 -4.69 -7.89
N GLU A 259 8.11 -5.88 -8.49
CA GLU A 259 9.22 -6.54 -9.19
C GLU A 259 9.69 -5.71 -10.38
N CYS A 260 8.76 -5.19 -11.18
CA CYS A 260 9.05 -4.34 -12.34
C CYS A 260 9.76 -3.05 -11.91
N LEU A 261 9.23 -2.31 -10.93
CA LEU A 261 9.84 -1.08 -10.44
C LEU A 261 11.26 -1.31 -9.89
N ARG A 262 11.48 -2.40 -9.13
CA ARG A 262 12.81 -2.79 -8.66
C ARG A 262 13.78 -3.08 -9.79
N GLY A 263 13.32 -3.69 -10.87
CA GLY A 263 14.13 -3.95 -12.07
C GLY A 263 14.49 -2.70 -12.88
N CYS A 264 13.76 -1.60 -12.67
CA CYS A 264 14.00 -0.34 -13.37
C CYS A 264 15.04 0.56 -12.71
N VAL A 265 15.29 0.40 -11.41
CA VAL A 265 16.22 1.22 -10.63
C VAL A 265 17.51 0.45 -10.30
N ARG A 266 18.56 1.15 -9.87
CA ARG A 266 19.84 0.55 -9.49
C ARG A 266 19.85 0.16 -8.00
N LEU A 267 20.85 -0.63 -7.60
CA LEU A 267 20.98 -1.15 -6.22
C LEU A 267 21.07 -0.05 -5.16
N GLY A 268 21.56 1.14 -5.49
CA GLY A 268 21.64 2.27 -4.57
C GLY A 268 20.34 3.02 -4.40
N ASP A 269 19.37 2.82 -5.30
CA ASP A 269 18.07 3.46 -5.21
C ASP A 269 17.11 2.63 -4.35
N THR A 270 16.15 3.27 -3.72
CA THR A 270 15.13 2.59 -2.90
C THR A 270 13.79 2.61 -3.62
N VAL A 271 13.11 1.45 -3.64
CA VAL A 271 11.70 1.34 -4.03
C VAL A 271 10.92 0.95 -2.80
N ALA A 272 9.90 1.70 -2.43
CA ALA A 272 9.05 1.50 -1.26
C ALA A 272 7.57 1.45 -1.67
N ARG A 273 6.75 0.78 -0.87
CA ARG A 273 5.29 0.86 -0.98
C ARG A 273 4.74 1.62 0.22
N GLN A 274 3.98 2.70 -0.07
CA GLN A 274 3.42 3.55 0.98
C GLN A 274 2.10 2.99 1.53
N GLY A 275 1.32 2.35 0.68
CA GLY A 275 0.03 1.71 0.98
C GLY A 275 -0.84 1.64 -0.27
N GLY A 276 -1.85 0.79 -0.30
CA GLY A 276 -2.73 0.65 -1.46
C GLY A 276 -1.96 0.38 -2.77
N ASP A 277 -2.15 1.24 -3.75
CA ASP A 277 -1.53 1.27 -5.07
C ASP A 277 -0.40 2.31 -5.21
N GLU A 278 0.07 2.88 -4.07
CA GLU A 278 1.08 3.93 -4.03
C GLU A 278 2.48 3.36 -3.79
N PHE A 279 3.42 3.71 -4.68
CA PHE A 279 4.84 3.39 -4.56
C PHE A 279 5.67 4.67 -4.55
N VAL A 280 6.82 4.62 -3.90
CA VAL A 280 7.76 5.74 -3.84
C VAL A 280 9.17 5.24 -4.15
N LEU A 281 9.84 5.92 -5.08
CA LEU A 281 11.24 5.67 -5.39
C LEU A 281 12.09 6.79 -4.80
N VAL A 282 13.22 6.44 -4.22
CA VAL A 282 14.26 7.39 -3.78
C VAL A 282 15.48 7.17 -4.69
N LEU A 283 15.76 8.15 -5.50
CA LEU A 283 16.90 8.16 -6.42
C LEU A 283 18.02 8.98 -5.76
N GLU A 284 19.16 8.34 -5.55
CA GLU A 284 20.31 8.94 -4.87
C GLU A 284 21.47 9.18 -5.83
N GLY A 285 22.39 10.09 -5.50
CA GLY A 285 23.62 10.32 -6.26
C GLY A 285 23.37 10.78 -7.69
N LEU A 286 22.36 11.62 -7.91
CA LEU A 286 22.17 12.34 -9.17
C LEU A 286 23.21 13.46 -9.31
N SER A 287 23.33 14.03 -10.51
CA SER A 287 24.25 15.13 -10.76
C SER A 287 24.05 16.28 -9.77
N ALA A 288 25.14 16.98 -9.44
CA ALA A 288 25.10 18.23 -8.69
C ALA A 288 24.47 19.39 -9.50
N ASP A 289 24.52 19.29 -10.83
CA ASP A 289 23.85 20.23 -11.73
C ASP A 289 22.35 19.91 -11.82
N PRO A 290 21.45 20.85 -11.43
CA PRO A 290 20.02 20.64 -11.44
C PRO A 290 19.45 20.22 -12.80
N ALA A 291 19.96 20.75 -13.90
CA ALA A 291 19.49 20.41 -15.24
C ALA A 291 19.84 18.96 -15.62
N GLN A 292 21.04 18.51 -15.28
CA GLN A 292 21.45 17.12 -15.48
C GLN A 292 20.74 16.17 -14.53
N ALA A 293 20.53 16.56 -13.26
CA ALA A 293 19.78 15.77 -12.28
C ALA A 293 18.34 15.55 -12.75
N LEU A 294 17.70 16.57 -13.32
CA LEU A 294 16.37 16.48 -13.90
C LEU A 294 16.32 15.44 -15.01
N LEU A 295 17.22 15.52 -15.98
CA LEU A 295 17.30 14.57 -17.11
C LEU A 295 17.55 13.12 -16.64
N GLN A 296 18.39 12.95 -15.61
CA GLN A 296 18.67 11.64 -15.01
C GLN A 296 17.41 11.08 -14.32
N ALA A 297 16.72 11.89 -13.50
CA ALA A 297 15.49 11.49 -12.82
C ALA A 297 14.38 11.19 -13.84
N GLU A 298 14.23 12.01 -14.88
CA GLU A 298 13.28 11.80 -15.98
C GLU A 298 13.53 10.46 -16.70
N SER A 299 14.78 10.19 -17.05
CA SER A 299 15.15 8.95 -17.72
C SER A 299 14.78 7.70 -16.91
N ILE A 300 14.99 7.75 -15.57
CA ILE A 300 14.65 6.64 -14.68
C ILE A 300 13.12 6.53 -14.52
N ALA A 301 12.43 7.65 -14.28
CA ALA A 301 10.97 7.66 -14.14
C ALA A 301 10.26 7.18 -15.42
N GLU A 302 10.72 7.64 -16.61
CA GLU A 302 10.20 7.19 -17.90
C GLU A 302 10.51 5.70 -18.19
N LYS A 303 11.66 5.19 -17.73
CA LYS A 303 11.96 3.76 -17.80
C LYS A 303 10.98 2.95 -16.95
N CYS A 304 10.67 3.43 -15.74
CA CYS A 304 9.66 2.81 -14.86
C CYS A 304 8.26 2.86 -15.50
N ARG A 305 7.84 4.02 -16.01
CA ARG A 305 6.55 4.20 -16.68
C ARG A 305 6.37 3.23 -17.84
N ARG A 306 7.34 3.17 -18.76
CA ARG A 306 7.33 2.23 -19.90
C ARG A 306 7.38 0.77 -19.46
N GLY A 307 8.09 0.47 -18.37
CA GLY A 307 8.12 -0.87 -17.78
C GLY A 307 6.75 -1.32 -17.25
N LEU A 308 5.91 -0.39 -16.80
CA LEU A 308 4.55 -0.67 -16.35
C LEU A 308 3.52 -0.70 -17.50
N GLU A 309 3.83 -0.12 -18.65
CA GLU A 309 2.96 -0.07 -19.85
C GLU A 309 2.91 -1.40 -20.61
N GLN A 310 3.11 -2.52 -19.94
CA GLN A 310 3.05 -3.87 -20.48
C GLN A 310 1.93 -4.69 -19.87
N SER A 311 1.57 -5.81 -20.49
CA SER A 311 0.60 -6.72 -19.89
C SER A 311 1.22 -7.51 -18.73
N PHE A 312 0.52 -7.60 -17.63
CA PHE A 312 0.88 -8.40 -16.47
C PHE A 312 0.00 -9.65 -16.41
N SER A 313 0.61 -10.82 -16.55
CA SER A 313 -0.11 -12.08 -16.40
C SER A 313 -0.31 -12.42 -14.92
N VAL A 314 -1.55 -12.49 -14.47
CA VAL A 314 -1.94 -12.90 -13.12
C VAL A 314 -2.92 -14.07 -13.22
N GLY A 315 -2.44 -15.28 -12.94
CA GLY A 315 -3.22 -16.51 -13.15
C GLY A 315 -3.53 -16.72 -14.63
N ALA A 316 -4.81 -16.77 -14.98
CA ALA A 316 -5.28 -16.92 -16.37
C ALA A 316 -5.63 -15.57 -17.04
N SER A 317 -5.51 -14.46 -16.35
CA SER A 317 -5.91 -13.13 -16.82
C SER A 317 -4.69 -12.28 -17.14
N GLU A 318 -4.80 -11.43 -18.16
CA GLU A 318 -3.83 -10.40 -18.50
C GLU A 318 -4.38 -9.03 -18.12
N PHE A 319 -3.56 -8.22 -17.44
CA PHE A 319 -3.91 -6.86 -17.00
C PHE A 319 -2.99 -5.85 -17.67
N PHE A 320 -3.60 -4.83 -18.27
CA PHE A 320 -2.88 -3.65 -18.75
C PHE A 320 -3.05 -2.55 -17.70
N VAL A 321 -1.94 -2.11 -17.11
CA VAL A 321 -1.92 -1.04 -16.13
C VAL A 321 -0.98 0.04 -16.60
N SER A 322 -1.36 1.28 -16.34
CA SER A 322 -0.47 2.43 -16.41
C SER A 322 -0.31 3.03 -15.02
N ALA A 323 0.65 3.93 -14.88
CA ALA A 323 0.84 4.65 -13.62
C ALA A 323 1.14 6.12 -13.89
N SER A 324 0.75 6.95 -12.95
CA SER A 324 1.06 8.38 -12.92
C SER A 324 2.24 8.62 -11.99
N PHE A 325 3.24 9.39 -12.47
CA PHE A 325 4.51 9.63 -11.80
C PHE A 325 4.67 11.11 -11.46
N GLY A 326 4.95 11.42 -10.19
CA GLY A 326 5.33 12.74 -9.75
C GLY A 326 6.74 12.78 -9.21
N VAL A 327 7.57 13.70 -9.69
CA VAL A 327 8.99 13.78 -9.37
C VAL A 327 9.30 15.08 -8.63
N ALA A 328 9.97 14.99 -7.48
CA ALA A 328 10.51 16.13 -6.75
C ALA A 328 12.02 15.95 -6.57
N LEU A 329 12.79 16.88 -7.15
CA LEU A 329 14.24 16.93 -6.96
C LEU A 329 14.58 17.53 -5.59
N PHE A 330 15.71 17.11 -5.03
CA PHE A 330 16.29 17.72 -3.83
C PHE A 330 17.80 17.85 -3.93
N PHE A 331 18.33 18.89 -3.28
CA PHE A 331 19.74 19.19 -3.20
C PHE A 331 20.06 19.61 -1.76
N GLY A 332 21.04 18.97 -1.12
CA GLY A 332 21.39 19.24 0.25
C GLY A 332 20.28 18.96 1.26
N SER A 333 20.24 19.77 2.34
CA SER A 333 19.32 19.58 3.49
C SER A 333 18.16 20.59 3.52
N ASP A 334 17.88 21.30 2.43
CA ASP A 334 16.89 22.39 2.41
C ASP A 334 15.42 21.93 2.47
N SER A 335 15.20 20.64 2.58
CA SER A 335 13.88 20.02 2.66
C SER A 335 13.86 18.90 3.69
N ASN A 336 12.68 18.57 4.19
CA ASN A 336 12.46 17.40 5.04
C ASN A 336 11.64 16.35 4.31
N PHE A 337 11.57 15.15 4.88
CA PHE A 337 10.78 14.03 4.36
C PHE A 337 9.35 14.43 3.94
N GLY A 338 8.61 15.10 4.85
CA GLY A 338 7.21 15.45 4.60
C GLY A 338 7.03 16.41 3.42
N VAL A 339 7.90 17.40 3.31
CA VAL A 339 7.86 18.39 2.21
C VAL A 339 8.19 17.75 0.87
N LEU A 340 9.22 16.91 0.81
CA LEU A 340 9.61 16.25 -0.45
C LEU A 340 8.53 15.28 -0.92
N LEU A 341 7.98 14.49 0.00
CA LEU A 341 6.91 13.56 -0.33
C LEU A 341 5.67 14.30 -0.82
N GLN A 342 5.28 15.40 -0.16
CA GLN A 342 4.16 16.24 -0.57
C GLN A 342 4.38 16.87 -1.95
N ARG A 343 5.60 17.30 -2.27
CA ARG A 343 5.95 17.84 -3.60
C ARG A 343 5.80 16.78 -4.68
N ALA A 344 6.34 15.59 -4.46
CA ALA A 344 6.23 14.48 -5.40
C ALA A 344 4.77 14.02 -5.58
N ASP A 345 3.99 13.93 -4.49
CA ASP A 345 2.56 13.62 -4.52
C ASP A 345 1.77 14.69 -5.31
N THR A 346 2.04 16.00 -5.08
CA THR A 346 1.43 17.08 -5.85
C THR A 346 1.69 16.96 -7.36
N ALA A 347 2.91 16.61 -7.74
CA ALA A 347 3.28 16.41 -9.14
C ALA A 347 2.59 15.16 -9.73
N MET A 348 2.51 14.06 -8.97
CA MET A 348 1.80 12.84 -9.37
C MET A 348 0.30 13.11 -9.58
N TYR A 349 -0.31 13.89 -8.70
CA TYR A 349 -1.68 14.33 -8.85
C TYR A 349 -1.88 15.12 -10.16
N GLN A 350 -0.96 16.01 -10.52
CA GLN A 350 -0.96 16.70 -11.82
C GLN A 350 -0.80 15.74 -13.01
N ALA A 351 -0.01 14.69 -12.86
CA ALA A 351 0.09 13.64 -13.88
C ALA A 351 -1.26 12.96 -14.13
N LYS A 352 -2.01 12.63 -13.07
CA LYS A 352 -3.37 12.07 -13.16
C LYS A 352 -4.33 12.99 -13.92
N PHE A 353 -4.29 14.29 -13.63
CA PHE A 353 -5.15 15.28 -14.30
C PHE A 353 -4.76 15.53 -15.74
N GLY A 354 -3.49 15.55 -16.03
CA GLY A 354 -2.99 15.78 -17.37
C GLY A 354 -3.32 14.67 -18.39
N GLY A 355 -4.00 13.59 -17.95
CA GLY A 355 -4.40 12.45 -18.81
C GLY A 355 -3.78 11.13 -18.40
N ARG A 356 -3.21 11.03 -17.20
CA ARG A 356 -2.57 9.81 -16.64
C ARG A 356 -1.37 9.33 -17.47
N ASN A 357 -0.80 8.17 -17.08
CA ASN A 357 0.30 7.51 -17.80
C ASN A 357 1.44 8.45 -18.22
N ARG A 358 1.92 9.30 -17.31
CA ARG A 358 2.97 10.28 -17.58
C ARG A 358 3.81 10.59 -16.36
N VAL A 359 4.96 11.21 -16.63
CA VAL A 359 5.86 11.77 -15.62
C VAL A 359 5.67 13.29 -15.57
N VAL A 360 5.52 13.82 -14.35
CA VAL A 360 5.42 15.26 -14.12
C VAL A 360 6.40 15.65 -13.01
N PHE A 361 7.17 16.72 -13.25
CA PHE A 361 8.08 17.28 -12.24
C PHE A 361 7.37 18.34 -11.42
N PHE A 362 7.67 18.37 -10.12
CA PHE A 362 7.12 19.36 -9.22
C PHE A 362 7.61 20.78 -9.56
N GLU A 363 6.67 21.67 -9.73
CA GLU A 363 6.88 23.11 -9.82
C GLU A 363 6.11 23.82 -8.68
N PRO A 364 6.67 24.86 -8.05
CA PRO A 364 6.00 25.54 -6.93
C PRO A 364 4.60 26.10 -7.26
N GLU A 365 4.32 26.36 -8.54
CA GLU A 365 3.00 26.79 -9.01
C GLU A 365 1.95 25.70 -8.90
N MET A 366 2.34 24.43 -9.01
CA MET A 366 1.42 23.29 -8.90
C MET A 366 0.78 23.21 -7.51
N GLN A 367 1.54 23.50 -6.46
CA GLN A 367 1.01 23.50 -5.09
C GLN A 367 -0.01 24.64 -4.89
N ARG A 368 0.24 25.81 -5.49
CA ARG A 368 -0.72 26.91 -5.48
C ARG A 368 -1.99 26.57 -6.23
N ASN A 369 -1.85 25.92 -7.39
CA ASN A 369 -2.97 25.47 -8.21
C ASN A 369 -3.82 24.40 -7.49
N LEU A 370 -3.19 23.45 -6.81
CA LEU A 370 -3.88 22.43 -6.02
C LEU A 370 -4.67 23.04 -4.85
N ALA A 371 -4.06 23.96 -4.10
CA ALA A 371 -4.75 24.66 -3.02
C ALA A 371 -5.92 25.51 -3.56
N ALA A 372 -5.71 26.21 -4.68
CA ALA A 372 -6.74 26.99 -5.34
C ALA A 372 -7.92 26.14 -5.84
N ARG A 373 -7.63 24.90 -6.27
CA ARG A 373 -8.64 23.93 -6.70
C ARG A 373 -9.43 23.36 -5.52
N THR A 374 -8.75 22.92 -4.45
CA THR A 374 -9.43 22.44 -3.23
C THR A 374 -10.36 23.50 -2.68
N GLN A 375 -9.95 24.77 -2.70
CA GLN A 375 -10.82 25.88 -2.32
C GLN A 375 -12.01 26.00 -3.27
N LEU A 376 -11.78 25.92 -4.59
CA LEU A 376 -12.85 25.98 -5.60
C LEU A 376 -13.88 24.87 -5.42
N GLU A 377 -13.46 23.64 -5.12
CA GLU A 377 -14.35 22.51 -4.83
C GLU A 377 -15.19 22.75 -3.56
N SER A 378 -14.59 23.33 -2.53
CA SER A 378 -15.30 23.72 -1.31
C SER A 378 -16.36 24.80 -1.59
N ASP A 379 -15.99 25.82 -2.36
CA ASP A 379 -16.89 26.93 -2.72
C ASP A 379 -18.05 26.44 -3.61
N LEU A 380 -17.78 25.51 -4.53
CA LEU A 380 -18.77 24.97 -5.46
C LEU A 380 -19.91 24.23 -4.74
N ARG A 381 -19.66 23.62 -3.60
CA ARG A 381 -20.70 22.93 -2.78
C ARG A 381 -21.82 23.86 -2.36
N HIS A 382 -21.52 25.13 -2.19
CA HIS A 382 -22.47 26.15 -1.79
C HIS A 382 -23.00 26.99 -2.96
N ALA A 383 -22.37 26.90 -4.13
CA ALA A 383 -22.68 27.75 -5.29
C ALA A 383 -24.16 27.68 -5.74
N LEU A 384 -24.78 26.48 -5.65
CA LEU A 384 -26.19 26.29 -6.03
C LEU A 384 -27.13 26.87 -4.97
N SER A 385 -26.90 26.61 -3.68
CA SER A 385 -27.72 27.12 -2.56
C SER A 385 -27.63 28.65 -2.46
N ASP A 386 -26.46 29.21 -2.71
CA ASP A 386 -26.19 30.63 -2.60
C ASP A 386 -26.55 31.42 -3.87
N LYS A 387 -27.18 30.71 -4.86
CA LYS A 387 -27.61 31.29 -6.14
C LYS A 387 -26.49 31.96 -6.93
N GLN A 388 -25.27 31.44 -6.82
CA GLN A 388 -24.10 31.94 -7.52
C GLN A 388 -24.00 31.42 -8.97
N LEU A 389 -24.71 30.31 -9.27
CA LEU A 389 -24.78 29.79 -10.63
C LEU A 389 -25.80 30.58 -11.45
N VAL A 390 -25.39 30.99 -12.65
CA VAL A 390 -26.19 31.77 -13.58
C VAL A 390 -26.12 31.17 -14.98
N LEU A 391 -27.12 31.45 -15.79
CA LEU A 391 -27.22 30.91 -17.13
C LEU A 391 -27.11 32.02 -18.17
N TYR A 392 -26.24 31.80 -19.14
CA TYR A 392 -26.04 32.64 -20.30
C TYR A 392 -26.58 31.93 -21.53
N LEU A 393 -27.00 32.67 -22.51
CA LEU A 393 -27.49 32.16 -23.80
C LEU A 393 -26.57 32.61 -24.92
N GLN A 394 -26.09 31.68 -25.72
CA GLN A 394 -25.35 31.98 -26.93
C GLN A 394 -26.22 31.67 -28.16
N PRO A 395 -26.49 32.65 -29.05
CA PRO A 395 -27.35 32.46 -30.17
C PRO A 395 -26.78 31.50 -31.22
N MET A 396 -27.67 30.66 -31.78
CA MET A 396 -27.44 29.87 -32.98
C MET A 396 -28.24 30.49 -34.11
N VAL A 397 -27.59 30.76 -35.23
CA VAL A 397 -28.20 31.45 -36.40
C VAL A 397 -28.05 30.62 -37.66
N ASN A 398 -28.93 30.83 -38.62
CA ASN A 398 -28.79 30.28 -39.98
C ASN A 398 -28.09 31.27 -40.92
N SER A 399 -27.86 30.86 -42.16
CA SER A 399 -27.60 31.77 -43.28
C SER A 399 -28.97 32.18 -43.89
N PRO A 400 -29.46 33.35 -43.67
CA PRO A 400 -28.92 34.70 -43.66
C PRO A 400 -28.85 35.41 -42.27
N GLY A 401 -28.63 34.71 -41.21
CA GLY A 401 -28.43 35.32 -39.87
C GLY A 401 -29.71 35.35 -39.01
N GLN A 402 -30.75 34.58 -39.36
CA GLN A 402 -31.95 34.46 -38.54
C GLN A 402 -31.69 33.58 -37.32
N LEU A 403 -32.25 33.95 -36.19
CA LEU A 403 -32.11 33.22 -34.94
C LEU A 403 -32.87 31.89 -34.99
N LEU A 404 -32.17 30.77 -34.83
CA LEU A 404 -32.71 29.41 -34.74
C LEU A 404 -33.02 29.00 -33.32
N GLY A 405 -32.24 29.49 -32.38
CA GLY A 405 -32.26 29.13 -30.97
C GLY A 405 -31.04 29.60 -30.22
N ALA A 406 -30.76 29.03 -29.10
CA ALA A 406 -29.58 29.34 -28.33
C ALA A 406 -29.05 28.11 -27.57
N GLU A 407 -27.78 28.11 -27.30
CA GLU A 407 -27.19 27.19 -26.33
C GLU A 407 -27.18 27.83 -24.93
N MET A 408 -27.65 27.06 -23.93
CA MET A 408 -27.66 27.47 -22.55
C MET A 408 -26.33 27.11 -21.90
N LEU A 409 -25.58 28.12 -21.54
CA LEU A 409 -24.21 28.01 -21.02
C LEU A 409 -24.18 28.38 -19.55
N LEU A 410 -23.77 27.42 -18.72
CA LEU A 410 -23.57 27.61 -17.29
C LEU A 410 -22.42 28.61 -17.04
N ARG A 411 -22.60 29.47 -16.04
CA ARG A 411 -21.58 30.39 -15.51
C ARG A 411 -21.65 30.39 -14.00
N TRP A 412 -20.54 30.65 -13.35
CA TRP A 412 -20.49 30.78 -11.90
C TRP A 412 -20.04 32.18 -11.52
N GLN A 413 -20.94 32.94 -10.91
CA GLN A 413 -20.66 34.25 -10.33
C GLN A 413 -19.96 34.06 -8.99
N HIS A 414 -18.66 33.80 -9.02
CA HIS A 414 -17.88 33.52 -7.82
C HIS A 414 -17.61 34.83 -7.05
N PRO A 415 -17.84 34.86 -5.70
CA PRO A 415 -17.72 36.09 -4.91
C PRO A 415 -16.34 36.76 -4.99
N GLN A 416 -15.27 35.97 -5.10
CA GLN A 416 -13.89 36.48 -5.09
C GLN A 416 -13.20 36.44 -6.47
N ARG A 417 -13.64 35.52 -7.37
CA ARG A 417 -12.97 35.30 -8.68
C ARG A 417 -13.74 35.89 -9.86
N GLY A 418 -14.90 36.51 -9.60
CA GLY A 418 -15.76 37.03 -10.64
C GLY A 418 -16.51 35.95 -11.43
N LEU A 419 -16.76 36.19 -12.71
CA LEU A 419 -17.51 35.29 -13.55
C LEU A 419 -16.63 34.16 -14.10
N LEU A 420 -16.84 32.93 -13.60
CA LEU A 420 -16.14 31.73 -14.03
C LEU A 420 -16.91 31.01 -15.15
N THR A 421 -16.15 30.44 -16.08
CA THR A 421 -16.67 29.62 -17.17
C THR A 421 -16.68 28.12 -16.79
N PRO A 422 -17.42 27.24 -17.51
CA PRO A 422 -17.40 25.81 -17.25
C PRO A 422 -15.99 25.20 -17.23
N ARG A 423 -15.08 25.68 -18.07
CA ARG A 423 -13.69 25.21 -18.12
C ARG A 423 -12.97 25.32 -16.76
N ASP A 424 -13.38 26.29 -15.95
CA ASP A 424 -12.73 26.57 -14.66
C ASP A 424 -13.21 25.63 -13.54
N PHE A 425 -14.43 25.03 -13.61
CA PHE A 425 -15.02 24.29 -12.50
C PHE A 425 -15.79 23.00 -12.83
N ILE A 426 -16.11 22.74 -14.13
CA ILE A 426 -16.91 21.55 -14.52
C ILE A 426 -16.21 20.25 -14.12
N LEU A 427 -14.90 20.18 -14.31
CA LEU A 427 -14.14 18.99 -13.94
C LEU A 427 -14.24 18.72 -12.42
N ALA A 428 -14.10 19.76 -11.59
CA ALA A 428 -14.29 19.66 -10.15
C ALA A 428 -15.73 19.25 -9.77
N ALA A 429 -16.74 19.75 -10.51
CA ALA A 429 -18.13 19.35 -10.33
C ALA A 429 -18.37 17.86 -10.66
N GLU A 430 -17.74 17.35 -11.71
CA GLU A 430 -17.85 15.94 -12.12
C GLU A 430 -17.18 15.02 -11.10
N GLU A 431 -15.97 15.31 -10.66
CA GLU A 431 -15.22 14.50 -9.70
C GLU A 431 -15.87 14.46 -8.32
N THR A 432 -16.44 15.58 -7.87
CA THR A 432 -17.15 15.65 -6.59
C THR A 432 -18.61 15.17 -6.67
N GLY A 433 -19.11 14.84 -7.86
CA GLY A 433 -20.51 14.47 -8.08
C GLY A 433 -21.48 15.66 -8.03
N LEU A 434 -21.01 16.89 -7.80
CA LEU A 434 -21.85 18.10 -7.77
C LEU A 434 -22.45 18.41 -9.14
N ILE A 435 -21.91 17.88 -10.21
CA ILE A 435 -22.46 18.01 -11.56
C ILE A 435 -23.91 17.47 -11.63
N LEU A 436 -24.30 16.50 -10.80
CA LEU A 436 -25.65 15.93 -10.81
C LEU A 436 -26.71 16.95 -10.35
N PRO A 437 -26.62 17.56 -9.15
CA PRO A 437 -27.58 18.60 -8.76
C PRO A 437 -27.48 19.86 -9.63
N ILE A 438 -26.28 20.25 -10.10
CA ILE A 438 -26.10 21.38 -11.01
C ILE A 438 -26.79 21.11 -12.35
N GLY A 439 -26.55 19.95 -12.97
CA GLY A 439 -27.16 19.58 -14.24
C GLY A 439 -28.69 19.43 -14.17
N ALA A 440 -29.20 18.91 -13.05
CA ALA A 440 -30.65 18.88 -12.81
C ALA A 440 -31.24 20.29 -12.76
N TRP A 441 -30.61 21.23 -12.07
CA TRP A 441 -31.03 22.62 -12.01
C TRP A 441 -30.94 23.32 -13.36
N VAL A 442 -29.93 23.03 -14.19
CA VAL A 442 -29.78 23.56 -15.56
C VAL A 442 -30.93 23.07 -16.44
N LEU A 443 -31.24 21.77 -16.44
CA LEU A 443 -32.36 21.20 -17.21
C LEU A 443 -33.72 21.76 -16.77
N GLU A 444 -33.96 21.86 -15.47
CA GLU A 444 -35.18 22.47 -14.93
C GLU A 444 -35.30 23.93 -15.36
N SER A 445 -34.21 24.68 -15.35
CA SER A 445 -34.20 26.08 -15.78
C SER A 445 -34.44 26.23 -17.26
N ALA A 446 -33.89 25.33 -18.11
CA ALA A 446 -34.15 25.29 -19.55
C ALA A 446 -35.61 24.99 -19.85
N CYS A 447 -36.21 24.00 -19.20
CA CYS A 447 -37.63 23.67 -19.36
C CYS A 447 -38.52 24.83 -18.91
N ARG A 448 -38.21 25.49 -17.82
CA ARG A 448 -38.91 26.68 -17.33
C ARG A 448 -38.83 27.85 -18.33
N GLN A 449 -37.66 28.02 -18.93
CA GLN A 449 -37.43 29.04 -19.95
C GLN A 449 -38.25 28.79 -21.23
N LEU A 450 -38.23 27.56 -21.74
CA LEU A 450 -39.07 27.17 -22.92
C LEU A 450 -40.55 27.33 -22.63
N ALA A 451 -40.99 26.98 -21.42
CA ALA A 451 -42.38 27.21 -20.99
C ALA A 451 -42.76 28.71 -21.00
N SER A 452 -41.84 29.62 -20.65
CA SER A 452 -42.07 31.06 -20.71
C SER A 452 -42.09 31.61 -22.14
N TRP A 453 -41.43 30.95 -23.09
CA TRP A 453 -41.34 31.34 -24.48
C TRP A 453 -42.51 30.82 -25.35
N LYS A 454 -43.23 29.79 -24.96
CA LYS A 454 -44.22 29.08 -25.76
C LYS A 454 -45.34 29.95 -26.33
N ASP A 455 -45.79 30.95 -25.56
CA ASP A 455 -46.94 31.80 -25.90
C ASP A 455 -46.54 33.10 -26.63
N GLN A 456 -45.24 33.34 -26.80
CA GLN A 456 -44.71 34.55 -27.44
C GLN A 456 -44.37 34.27 -28.92
N ALA A 457 -44.94 35.01 -29.85
CA ALA A 457 -44.71 34.80 -31.29
C ALA A 457 -43.24 34.90 -31.71
N SER A 458 -42.46 35.75 -31.04
CA SER A 458 -41.03 35.96 -31.31
C SER A 458 -40.11 34.85 -30.78
N THR A 459 -40.56 34.04 -29.82
CA THR A 459 -39.69 33.06 -29.14
C THR A 459 -40.19 31.62 -29.19
N ARG A 460 -41.50 31.39 -29.45
CA ARG A 460 -42.11 30.06 -29.42
C ARG A 460 -41.47 29.03 -30.37
N HIS A 461 -40.75 29.48 -31.41
CA HIS A 461 -40.09 28.62 -32.39
C HIS A 461 -38.62 28.38 -32.09
N LEU A 462 -38.07 29.06 -31.07
CA LEU A 462 -36.68 28.96 -30.72
C LEU A 462 -36.37 27.65 -30.01
N ARG A 463 -35.28 27.04 -30.41
CA ARG A 463 -34.73 25.86 -29.76
C ARG A 463 -33.73 26.27 -28.65
N LEU A 464 -33.70 25.50 -27.57
CA LEU A 464 -32.76 25.69 -26.49
C LEU A 464 -31.93 24.43 -26.30
N ALA A 465 -30.63 24.55 -26.50
CA ALA A 465 -29.70 23.45 -26.36
C ALA A 465 -29.08 23.48 -24.96
N VAL A 466 -28.90 22.31 -24.36
CA VAL A 466 -28.37 22.12 -23.00
C VAL A 466 -27.32 21.02 -22.99
N ASN A 467 -26.14 21.33 -22.48
CA ASN A 467 -25.09 20.36 -22.26
C ASN A 467 -25.44 19.38 -21.13
N VAL A 468 -25.30 18.08 -21.39
CA VAL A 468 -25.56 17.00 -20.42
C VAL A 468 -24.29 16.23 -20.17
N SER A 469 -23.81 16.22 -18.90
CA SER A 469 -22.63 15.47 -18.54
C SER A 469 -22.83 13.95 -18.64
N ALA A 470 -21.74 13.21 -18.86
CA ALA A 470 -21.79 11.76 -18.90
C ALA A 470 -22.33 11.16 -17.58
N LEU A 471 -21.90 11.70 -16.43
CA LEU A 471 -22.37 11.28 -15.12
C LEU A 471 -23.87 11.45 -14.94
N GLN A 472 -24.42 12.56 -15.43
CA GLN A 472 -25.83 12.86 -15.34
C GLN A 472 -26.66 11.97 -16.28
N PHE A 473 -26.23 11.82 -17.55
CA PHE A 473 -26.92 11.01 -18.54
C PHE A 473 -26.98 9.53 -18.15
N MET A 474 -25.94 9.02 -17.49
CA MET A 474 -25.84 7.63 -17.04
C MET A 474 -26.70 7.32 -15.81
N GLN A 475 -27.24 8.32 -15.09
CA GLN A 475 -28.12 8.06 -13.94
C GLN A 475 -29.33 7.20 -14.35
N PRO A 476 -29.69 6.17 -13.56
CA PRO A 476 -30.80 5.28 -13.92
C PRO A 476 -32.14 5.99 -14.16
N ASP A 477 -32.39 7.04 -13.38
CA ASP A 477 -33.64 7.82 -13.37
C ASP A 477 -33.64 9.07 -14.28
N PHE A 478 -32.56 9.26 -15.09
CA PHE A 478 -32.41 10.46 -15.92
C PHE A 478 -33.59 10.68 -16.88
N VAL A 479 -34.02 9.63 -17.59
CA VAL A 479 -35.14 9.72 -18.59
C VAL A 479 -36.47 9.98 -17.90
N ASP A 480 -36.69 9.40 -16.72
CA ASP A 480 -37.93 9.61 -15.95
C ASP A 480 -38.00 11.05 -15.44
N ARG A 481 -36.92 11.59 -14.90
CA ARG A 481 -36.84 13.01 -14.50
C ARG A 481 -37.05 13.95 -15.68
N LEU A 482 -36.46 13.63 -16.84
CA LEU A 482 -36.69 14.42 -18.07
C LEU A 482 -38.16 14.42 -18.44
N ARG A 483 -38.84 13.27 -18.41
CA ARG A 483 -40.28 13.15 -18.66
C ARG A 483 -41.10 14.04 -17.73
N ASP A 484 -40.81 14.02 -16.45
CA ASP A 484 -41.53 14.84 -15.46
C ASP A 484 -41.35 16.34 -15.74
N LEU A 485 -40.15 16.78 -16.10
CA LEU A 485 -39.87 18.18 -16.45
C LEU A 485 -40.63 18.62 -17.72
N LEU A 486 -40.70 17.75 -18.73
CA LEU A 486 -41.42 18.04 -19.97
C LEU A 486 -42.94 18.16 -19.74
N VAL A 487 -43.50 17.28 -18.93
CA VAL A 487 -44.94 17.32 -18.56
C VAL A 487 -45.28 18.62 -17.81
N LEU A 488 -44.43 18.98 -16.82
CA LEU A 488 -44.63 20.22 -16.04
C LEU A 488 -44.46 21.49 -16.87
N GLY A 489 -43.56 21.50 -17.85
CA GLY A 489 -43.28 22.68 -18.68
C GLY A 489 -44.36 22.96 -19.74
N ALA A 490 -45.06 21.93 -20.21
CA ALA A 490 -46.12 22.01 -21.22
C ALA A 490 -45.76 22.85 -22.48
N PHE A 491 -44.52 22.71 -22.95
CA PHE A 491 -44.00 23.28 -24.18
C PHE A 491 -43.75 22.18 -25.22
N ASP A 492 -43.44 22.53 -26.49
CA ASP A 492 -43.05 21.53 -27.48
C ASP A 492 -41.70 20.90 -27.16
N PRO A 493 -41.65 19.60 -26.82
CA PRO A 493 -40.38 18.93 -26.47
C PRO A 493 -39.31 19.05 -27.56
N GLY A 494 -39.70 19.19 -28.84
CA GLY A 494 -38.80 19.37 -29.97
C GLY A 494 -37.94 20.66 -29.91
N ASN A 495 -38.36 21.61 -29.06
CA ASN A 495 -37.60 22.83 -28.81
C ASN A 495 -36.47 22.63 -27.76
N LEU A 496 -36.45 21.53 -27.03
CA LEU A 496 -35.33 21.16 -26.15
C LEU A 496 -34.36 20.26 -26.88
N THR A 497 -33.10 20.67 -26.96
CA THR A 497 -31.99 19.85 -27.49
C THR A 497 -31.04 19.46 -26.37
N LEU A 498 -30.80 18.18 -26.21
CA LEU A 498 -29.79 17.68 -25.31
C LEU A 498 -28.47 17.46 -26.06
N GLU A 499 -27.41 18.10 -25.61
CA GLU A 499 -26.08 18.00 -26.19
C GLU A 499 -25.26 16.96 -25.43
N LEU A 500 -24.81 15.91 -26.13
CA LEU A 500 -24.04 14.80 -25.60
C LEU A 500 -22.66 14.79 -26.22
N SER A 501 -21.63 14.67 -25.40
CA SER A 501 -20.26 14.59 -25.88
C SER A 501 -19.97 13.26 -26.60
N GLU A 502 -19.11 13.29 -27.61
CA GLU A 502 -18.63 12.12 -28.32
C GLU A 502 -18.06 11.03 -27.39
N ARG A 503 -17.34 11.43 -26.32
CA ARG A 503 -16.73 10.53 -25.35
C ARG A 503 -17.74 9.68 -24.57
N LEU A 504 -18.94 10.18 -24.34
CA LEU A 504 -20.00 9.46 -23.64
C LEU A 504 -20.41 8.20 -24.40
N VAL A 505 -20.59 8.32 -25.73
CA VAL A 505 -21.00 7.21 -26.59
C VAL A 505 -19.99 6.10 -26.67
N ASN A 506 -18.69 6.44 -26.60
CA ASN A 506 -17.61 5.45 -26.71
C ASN A 506 -17.42 4.61 -25.46
N LYS A 507 -17.89 5.08 -24.29
CA LYS A 507 -17.68 4.40 -23.01
C LYS A 507 -18.58 3.19 -22.79
N GLU A 508 -19.88 3.34 -23.05
CA GLU A 508 -20.92 2.30 -22.90
C GLU A 508 -21.97 2.40 -24.04
N PRO A 509 -21.60 2.02 -25.28
CA PRO A 509 -22.40 2.33 -26.45
C PRO A 509 -23.84 1.82 -26.38
N GLU A 510 -24.04 0.57 -25.96
CA GLU A 510 -25.37 -0.05 -25.94
C GLU A 510 -26.34 0.64 -24.97
N LEU A 511 -25.84 0.97 -23.78
CA LEU A 511 -26.64 1.64 -22.75
C LEU A 511 -26.97 3.09 -23.16
N VAL A 512 -26.00 3.80 -23.73
CA VAL A 512 -26.18 5.18 -24.20
C VAL A 512 -27.17 5.21 -25.35
N ILE A 513 -27.05 4.32 -26.37
CA ILE A 513 -27.97 4.22 -27.50
C ILE A 513 -29.42 3.97 -27.00
N ALA A 514 -29.58 3.01 -26.07
CA ALA A 514 -30.91 2.71 -25.52
C ALA A 514 -31.55 3.92 -24.81
N LYS A 515 -30.78 4.66 -24.01
CA LYS A 515 -31.26 5.86 -23.30
C LYS A 515 -31.56 7.02 -24.27
N VAL A 516 -30.73 7.20 -25.30
CA VAL A 516 -30.98 8.21 -26.35
C VAL A 516 -32.31 7.95 -27.05
N HIS A 517 -32.59 6.69 -27.39
CA HIS A 517 -33.90 6.33 -27.98
C HIS A 517 -35.06 6.61 -27.02
N GLN A 518 -34.91 6.33 -25.73
CA GLN A 518 -35.92 6.64 -24.73
C GLN A 518 -36.15 8.15 -24.59
N ALA A 519 -35.09 8.97 -24.57
CA ALA A 519 -35.20 10.42 -24.52
C ALA A 519 -35.84 10.99 -25.77
N GLN A 520 -35.46 10.51 -26.95
CA GLN A 520 -36.08 10.92 -28.23
C GLN A 520 -37.56 10.55 -28.29
N ALA A 521 -37.95 9.40 -27.73
CA ALA A 521 -39.38 9.00 -27.68
C ALA A 521 -40.23 9.98 -26.84
N LEU A 522 -39.64 10.79 -25.98
CA LEU A 522 -40.29 11.90 -25.28
C LEU A 522 -40.44 13.16 -26.16
N GLY A 523 -39.88 13.15 -27.36
CA GLY A 523 -39.98 14.24 -28.33
C GLY A 523 -38.81 15.23 -28.31
N VAL A 524 -37.81 15.07 -27.38
CA VAL A 524 -36.64 15.96 -27.32
C VAL A 524 -35.66 15.69 -28.46
N SER A 525 -34.96 16.74 -28.90
CA SER A 525 -33.89 16.62 -29.89
C SER A 525 -32.57 16.25 -29.23
N ILE A 526 -31.74 15.46 -29.93
CA ILE A 526 -30.41 15.09 -29.46
C ILE A 526 -29.36 15.63 -30.42
N ALA A 527 -28.34 16.29 -29.89
CA ALA A 527 -27.16 16.75 -30.63
C ALA A 527 -25.89 16.06 -30.14
N MET A 528 -25.02 15.76 -31.08
CA MET A 528 -23.64 15.34 -30.76
C MET A 528 -22.74 16.56 -30.70
N ASP A 529 -22.13 16.78 -29.54
CA ASP A 529 -21.28 17.93 -29.30
C ASP A 529 -19.78 17.60 -29.45
N ASN A 530 -18.98 18.61 -29.82
CA ASN A 530 -17.52 18.56 -30.01
C ASN A 530 -17.08 17.44 -30.99
N PHE A 531 -17.80 17.28 -32.09
CA PHE A 531 -17.56 16.18 -33.04
C PHE A 531 -16.27 16.37 -33.84
N GLY A 532 -15.49 15.29 -33.95
CA GLY A 532 -14.21 15.24 -34.64
C GLY A 532 -12.97 15.32 -33.74
N ALA A 533 -13.13 15.74 -32.48
CA ALA A 533 -12.03 15.77 -31.48
C ALA A 533 -11.73 14.40 -30.85
N GLY A 534 -12.55 13.38 -31.11
CA GLY A 534 -12.44 12.02 -30.59
C GLY A 534 -12.37 10.94 -31.66
N LEU A 535 -12.35 9.68 -31.23
CA LEU A 535 -12.36 8.50 -32.12
C LEU A 535 -13.77 7.87 -32.15
N SER A 536 -14.75 8.55 -32.72
CA SER A 536 -16.10 7.97 -32.85
C SER A 536 -16.16 6.86 -33.89
N SER A 537 -16.75 5.73 -33.49
CA SER A 537 -17.15 4.70 -34.45
C SER A 537 -18.35 5.19 -35.26
N LEU A 538 -18.19 5.32 -36.59
CA LEU A 538 -19.29 5.60 -37.53
C LEU A 538 -20.46 4.63 -37.35
N THR A 539 -20.19 3.41 -36.92
CA THR A 539 -21.19 2.40 -36.61
C THR A 539 -22.11 2.83 -35.47
N ASN A 540 -21.55 3.39 -34.39
CA ASN A 540 -22.32 3.87 -33.26
C ASN A 540 -23.11 5.13 -33.61
N LEU A 541 -22.49 6.06 -34.34
CA LEU A 541 -23.15 7.29 -34.79
C LEU A 541 -24.45 6.99 -35.62
N ARG A 542 -24.37 6.01 -36.51
CA ARG A 542 -25.54 5.60 -37.35
C ARG A 542 -26.67 4.99 -36.54
N ARG A 543 -26.41 4.44 -35.36
CA ARG A 543 -27.41 3.82 -34.46
C ARG A 543 -28.11 4.83 -33.56
N LEU A 544 -27.51 6.02 -33.41
CA LEU A 544 -28.07 7.08 -32.59
C LEU A 544 -29.08 7.89 -33.36
N PRO A 545 -30.30 8.12 -32.84
CA PRO A 545 -31.32 8.95 -33.47
C PRO A 545 -31.00 10.44 -33.22
N LEU A 546 -29.87 10.89 -33.74
CA LEU A 546 -29.45 12.28 -33.65
C LEU A 546 -30.26 13.16 -34.58
N ARG A 547 -30.48 14.40 -34.18
CA ARG A 547 -30.98 15.46 -35.04
C ARG A 547 -29.87 16.35 -35.56
N GLN A 548 -28.84 16.60 -34.74
CA GLN A 548 -27.84 17.62 -34.99
C GLN A 548 -26.44 17.14 -34.65
N LEU A 549 -25.46 17.65 -35.40
CA LEU A 549 -24.05 17.44 -35.18
C LEU A 549 -23.36 18.80 -35.10
N LYS A 550 -22.61 19.05 -34.00
CA LYS A 550 -21.87 20.29 -33.77
C LYS A 550 -20.39 20.06 -34.06
N ILE A 551 -19.82 20.83 -34.98
CA ILE A 551 -18.40 20.78 -35.33
C ILE A 551 -17.62 21.55 -34.26
N ASP A 552 -16.61 20.87 -33.64
CA ASP A 552 -15.78 21.47 -32.61
C ASP A 552 -15.07 22.75 -33.11
N GLN A 553 -15.01 23.75 -32.25
CA GLN A 553 -14.39 25.05 -32.54
C GLN A 553 -12.90 24.94 -32.96
N SER A 554 -12.16 23.88 -32.52
CA SER A 554 -10.76 23.70 -32.87
C SER A 554 -10.51 23.55 -34.36
N PHE A 555 -11.49 23.00 -35.10
CA PHE A 555 -11.43 22.90 -36.58
C PHE A 555 -11.86 24.17 -37.30
N ILE A 556 -12.62 25.04 -36.62
CA ILE A 556 -13.15 26.27 -37.20
C ILE A 556 -12.21 27.46 -37.04
N HIS A 557 -11.48 27.53 -35.90
CA HIS A 557 -10.66 28.69 -35.58
C HIS A 557 -9.62 29.04 -36.68
N ASN A 558 -8.92 28.04 -37.23
CA ASN A 558 -7.92 28.22 -38.30
C ASN A 558 -8.39 27.64 -39.65
N LEU A 559 -9.71 27.63 -39.92
CA LEU A 559 -10.28 26.96 -41.10
C LEU A 559 -9.75 27.53 -42.42
N ALA A 560 -9.50 28.84 -42.49
CA ALA A 560 -9.01 29.49 -43.70
C ALA A 560 -7.54 29.20 -44.00
N ASP A 561 -6.74 28.91 -42.97
CA ASP A 561 -5.27 28.83 -43.05
C ASP A 561 -4.75 27.38 -42.99
N ASP A 562 -5.55 26.41 -42.50
CA ASP A 562 -5.15 25.02 -42.35
C ASP A 562 -5.93 24.07 -43.29
N PRO A 563 -5.28 23.55 -44.36
CA PRO A 563 -5.90 22.58 -45.26
C PRO A 563 -6.42 21.31 -44.59
N ASN A 564 -5.81 20.87 -43.48
CA ASN A 564 -6.24 19.66 -42.76
C ASN A 564 -7.59 19.92 -42.10
N ASN A 565 -7.76 21.07 -41.44
CA ASN A 565 -9.01 21.45 -40.81
C ASN A 565 -10.13 21.56 -41.90
N MET A 566 -9.81 22.09 -43.06
CA MET A 566 -10.75 22.14 -44.21
C MET A 566 -11.23 20.74 -44.57
N ILE A 567 -10.33 19.77 -44.75
CA ILE A 567 -10.67 18.38 -45.10
C ILE A 567 -11.57 17.75 -44.04
N VAL A 568 -11.23 17.97 -42.73
CA VAL A 568 -12.03 17.44 -41.62
C VAL A 568 -13.42 18.03 -41.63
N VAL A 569 -13.57 19.34 -41.75
CA VAL A 569 -14.87 20.04 -41.79
C VAL A 569 -15.71 19.58 -42.98
N GLN A 570 -15.13 19.49 -44.18
CA GLN A 570 -15.82 18.98 -45.39
C GLN A 570 -16.30 17.56 -45.19
N THR A 571 -15.47 16.70 -44.59
CA THR A 571 -15.80 15.30 -44.32
C THR A 571 -16.98 15.21 -43.34
N ILE A 572 -16.95 15.99 -42.26
CA ILE A 572 -18.02 16.03 -41.25
C ILE A 572 -19.34 16.50 -41.88
N ILE A 573 -19.32 17.58 -42.66
CA ILE A 573 -20.52 18.11 -43.33
C ILE A 573 -21.09 17.07 -44.33
N ALA A 574 -20.25 16.44 -45.16
CA ALA A 574 -20.66 15.42 -46.10
C ALA A 574 -21.29 14.20 -45.41
N MET A 575 -20.67 13.75 -44.30
CA MET A 575 -21.17 12.64 -43.50
C MET A 575 -22.51 12.99 -42.83
N ALA A 576 -22.65 14.15 -42.21
CA ALA A 576 -23.89 14.59 -41.59
C ALA A 576 -25.02 14.68 -42.61
N LYS A 577 -24.74 15.21 -43.78
CA LYS A 577 -25.68 15.26 -44.91
C LYS A 577 -26.12 13.86 -45.34
N ALA A 578 -25.19 12.92 -45.44
CA ALA A 578 -25.52 11.53 -45.80
C ALA A 578 -26.36 10.82 -44.73
N LEU A 579 -26.24 11.23 -43.48
CA LEU A 579 -27.02 10.72 -42.34
C LEU A 579 -28.34 11.51 -42.09
N GLY A 580 -28.61 12.58 -42.87
CA GLY A 580 -29.78 13.44 -42.67
C GLY A 580 -29.74 14.30 -41.41
N LEU A 581 -28.54 14.65 -40.92
CA LEU A 581 -28.33 15.45 -39.72
C LEU A 581 -28.15 16.94 -40.06
N GLU A 582 -28.68 17.81 -39.19
CA GLU A 582 -28.38 19.24 -39.21
C GLU A 582 -26.91 19.46 -38.70
N VAL A 583 -26.15 20.36 -39.35
CA VAL A 583 -24.81 20.70 -38.92
C VAL A 583 -24.79 22.11 -38.34
N VAL A 584 -24.16 22.24 -37.16
CA VAL A 584 -23.83 23.54 -36.54
C VAL A 584 -22.33 23.67 -36.46
N ALA A 585 -21.78 24.76 -36.96
CA ALA A 585 -20.37 25.09 -36.78
C ALA A 585 -20.20 25.99 -35.56
N GLU A 586 -19.34 25.56 -34.62
CA GLU A 586 -19.02 26.30 -33.40
C GLU A 586 -17.78 27.19 -33.55
N GLY A 587 -17.70 28.23 -32.76
CA GLY A 587 -16.50 29.10 -32.74
C GLY A 587 -16.32 29.91 -34.03
N VAL A 588 -17.42 30.24 -34.74
CA VAL A 588 -17.33 31.11 -35.92
C VAL A 588 -17.08 32.55 -35.49
N GLU A 589 -15.87 33.06 -35.75
CA GLU A 589 -15.41 34.37 -35.31
C GLU A 589 -15.21 35.36 -36.45
N SER A 590 -15.15 34.87 -37.72
CA SER A 590 -14.90 35.73 -38.89
C SER A 590 -15.88 35.45 -40.03
N GLU A 591 -16.15 36.47 -40.82
CA GLU A 591 -16.94 36.32 -42.07
C GLU A 591 -16.27 35.38 -43.08
N ALA A 592 -14.93 35.31 -43.08
CA ALA A 592 -14.20 34.35 -43.92
C ALA A 592 -14.54 32.91 -43.55
N ASN A 593 -14.51 32.56 -42.27
CA ASN A 593 -14.87 31.23 -41.78
C ASN A 593 -16.35 30.92 -42.10
N ARG A 594 -17.26 31.89 -41.89
CA ARG A 594 -18.69 31.74 -42.24
C ARG A 594 -18.88 31.43 -43.71
N ALA A 595 -18.24 32.21 -44.61
CA ALA A 595 -18.35 32.04 -46.06
C ALA A 595 -17.83 30.68 -46.53
N ILE A 596 -16.74 30.20 -45.97
CA ILE A 596 -16.18 28.87 -46.24
C ILE A 596 -17.18 27.78 -45.82
N LEU A 597 -17.73 27.87 -44.61
CA LEU A 597 -18.69 26.93 -44.07
C LEU A 597 -19.99 26.87 -44.91
N GLU A 598 -20.49 28.03 -45.30
CA GLU A 598 -21.66 28.17 -46.14
C GLU A 598 -21.41 27.54 -47.53
N HIS A 599 -20.26 27.81 -48.14
CA HIS A 599 -19.88 27.21 -49.43
C HIS A 599 -19.84 25.67 -49.38
N ASN A 600 -19.44 25.11 -48.21
CA ASN A 600 -19.41 23.66 -47.99
C ASN A 600 -20.77 23.07 -47.54
N GLY A 601 -21.81 23.89 -47.43
CA GLY A 601 -23.17 23.47 -47.13
C GLY A 601 -23.51 23.37 -45.65
N CYS A 602 -22.75 24.01 -44.77
CA CYS A 602 -23.15 24.24 -43.38
C CYS A 602 -24.22 25.34 -43.34
N ALA A 603 -25.32 25.07 -42.64
CA ALA A 603 -26.50 25.96 -42.65
C ALA A 603 -26.75 26.65 -41.30
N ALA A 604 -26.04 26.25 -40.24
CA ALA A 604 -26.20 26.84 -38.90
C ALA A 604 -24.86 27.13 -38.26
N TYR A 605 -24.79 28.22 -37.54
CA TYR A 605 -23.55 28.79 -36.98
C TYR A 605 -23.76 29.27 -35.56
N GLN A 606 -22.70 29.14 -34.78
CA GLN A 606 -22.57 29.69 -33.43
C GLN A 606 -21.18 30.24 -33.25
N GLY A 607 -21.04 31.46 -32.72
CA GLY A 607 -19.71 32.06 -32.48
C GLY A 607 -19.77 33.54 -32.20
N TYR A 608 -18.61 34.11 -31.91
CA TYR A 608 -18.48 35.52 -31.53
C TYR A 608 -18.71 36.47 -32.69
N LEU A 609 -18.70 35.99 -33.89
CA LEU A 609 -19.12 36.79 -35.06
C LEU A 609 -20.57 37.31 -34.89
N PHE A 610 -21.45 36.51 -34.31
CA PHE A 610 -22.87 36.85 -34.15
C PHE A 610 -23.14 37.43 -32.76
N SER A 611 -22.71 36.78 -31.72
CA SER A 611 -22.78 37.28 -30.36
C SER A 611 -21.91 36.46 -29.39
N ARG A 612 -21.37 37.12 -28.40
CA ARG A 612 -20.89 36.40 -27.19
C ARG A 612 -22.08 35.86 -26.41
N PRO A 613 -21.87 34.86 -25.51
CA PRO A 613 -22.92 34.45 -24.58
C PRO A 613 -23.44 35.66 -23.78
N LEU A 614 -24.76 35.82 -23.73
CA LEU A 614 -25.44 36.93 -23.06
C LEU A 614 -26.19 36.42 -21.81
N PRO A 615 -26.29 37.20 -20.74
CA PRO A 615 -27.26 36.94 -19.69
C PRO A 615 -28.68 36.81 -20.27
N LEU A 616 -29.52 35.93 -19.67
CA LEU A 616 -30.86 35.64 -20.18
C LEU A 616 -31.71 36.91 -20.48
N ALA A 617 -31.68 37.89 -19.54
CA ALA A 617 -32.43 39.14 -19.72
C ALA A 617 -31.98 39.97 -20.93
N GLU A 618 -30.66 40.01 -21.19
CA GLU A 618 -30.07 40.73 -22.33
C GLU A 618 -30.39 40.00 -23.64
N PHE A 619 -30.34 38.66 -23.66
CA PHE A 619 -30.70 37.86 -24.80
C PHE A 619 -32.19 38.11 -25.22
N GLU A 620 -33.09 38.07 -24.24
CA GLU A 620 -34.51 38.35 -24.50
C GLU A 620 -34.78 39.80 -24.97
N ALA A 621 -34.06 40.78 -24.39
CA ALA A 621 -34.15 42.18 -24.82
C ALA A 621 -33.73 42.33 -26.27
N LYS A 622 -32.65 41.62 -26.67
CA LYS A 622 -32.14 41.67 -28.05
C LYS A 622 -33.14 41.05 -29.05
N ILE A 623 -33.82 39.95 -28.69
CA ILE A 623 -34.89 39.35 -29.52
C ILE A 623 -36.06 40.33 -29.70
N ARG A 624 -36.49 41.00 -28.63
CA ARG A 624 -37.58 41.98 -28.67
C ARG A 624 -37.24 43.20 -29.51
N GLY A 625 -35.97 43.57 -29.60
CA GLY A 625 -35.45 44.69 -30.42
C GLY A 625 -35.25 44.35 -31.89
N GLY A 626 -35.46 43.11 -32.27
CA GLY A 626 -35.17 42.56 -33.59
C GLY A 626 -33.75 42.00 -33.65
N TRP A 627 -33.62 40.69 -33.74
CA TRP A 627 -32.35 39.97 -33.82
C TRP A 627 -31.59 40.29 -35.08
#